data_5fd638b7a29c2d2e33e49b1818a32f82
#
_entry.id   5fd638b7a29c2d2e33e49b1818a32f82
#
_cell.length_a   1.000
_cell.length_b   1.000
_cell.length_c   1.000
_cell.angle_alpha   90.00
_cell.angle_beta   90.00
_cell.angle_gamma   90.00
#
_symmetry.space_group_name_H-M   'P 1'
#
loop_
_entity.id
_entity.type
_entity.pdbx_description
1 polymer ?
#
loop_
_entity_poly.entity_id
_entity_poly.type
_entity_poly.pdbx_seq_one_letter_code
_entity_poly.pdbx_strand_id
1 'polypeptide(L)'
;MLLLILHTTIRPLAILLTLCTSVLAQLPLPSPPFLPPDSSSGAQPSSGGYPNQQWTTLLGNLLYFYEAQRSGELPSSNRVPWRNSSALDDGIDAHIDLSGGYYDAGDYSKDTFPLSFTLMSICWGANDFGKGYDLANQTAYLDDMLRWGLDWLIKAHPNDTTLYVLVASKDTADGTYWGGDRSIPSPRPVYQINDSQPGTDAAAGAAAAFAACSNLYADRALDNGTYSAPAKLRNDSYSSTLLTHAQQLYAFAVNATGGRKTYQTSVPQVAASYQSSGYGDELAIAALFLSWATGSASLYQEAEAYYSKYKLGDTNRVFNWDSKTPGLAVLFCQIAQSFSASSGNFSEWQAVAETYFDSIVNNQGPGSLTKDGLLFFQGDSNLASLNPALNTAMLLHRFSPIASTTAKKAAYLDFANRQVNYTLGKNSMSVPYIVGINPNSPSNPHSAMASGGQDITQIDTSPAQEAYVLYGAVVGGPDDRGRFFDIRSDWPQTEVALDYNAPMLTLAAMHVLADTNDPYYTSLKAGAYDKVKPQGFPCDPVFSQGCQGPHLSKSGLIAMALVITVVGLIILGLAVYYLVLLMRTAPT
;
A
#
# COMPACT_ATOMS: atom_id res chain seq x y z
N MET A 1 -15.35 -61.89 -26.10
CA MET A 1 -15.78 -60.64 -26.75
C MET A 1 -16.11 -59.51 -25.76
N LEU A 2 -16.23 -59.78 -24.47
CA LEU A 2 -16.52 -58.76 -23.41
C LEU A 2 -15.27 -58.11 -22.80
N LEU A 3 -14.10 -58.72 -22.91
CA LEU A 3 -12.85 -58.21 -22.31
C LEU A 3 -12.08 -57.19 -23.22
N LEU A 4 -12.41 -57.10 -24.52
CA LEU A 4 -11.75 -56.16 -25.42
C LEU A 4 -12.41 -54.77 -25.44
N ILE A 5 -13.64 -54.62 -24.95
CA ILE A 5 -14.38 -53.34 -24.96
C ILE A 5 -14.02 -52.48 -23.73
N LEU A 6 -13.60 -53.13 -22.64
CA LEU A 6 -13.19 -52.36 -21.42
C LEU A 6 -11.82 -51.70 -21.51
N HIS A 7 -10.94 -52.14 -22.41
CA HIS A 7 -9.56 -51.58 -22.55
C HIS A 7 -9.46 -50.33 -23.43
N THR A 8 -10.48 -50.05 -24.27
CA THR A 8 -10.46 -48.92 -25.19
C THR A 8 -11.17 -47.66 -24.68
N THR A 9 -12.01 -47.81 -23.61
CA THR A 9 -12.76 -46.68 -23.06
C THR A 9 -12.08 -46.02 -21.83
N ILE A 10 -11.17 -46.71 -21.14
CA ILE A 10 -10.50 -46.18 -19.92
C ILE A 10 -9.30 -45.28 -20.31
N ARG A 11 -8.62 -45.53 -21.42
CA ARG A 11 -7.45 -44.73 -21.82
C ARG A 11 -7.77 -43.28 -22.22
N PRO A 12 -8.82 -42.94 -22.98
CA PRO A 12 -9.12 -41.55 -23.30
C PRO A 12 -9.65 -40.77 -22.07
N LEU A 13 -10.33 -41.44 -21.09
CA LEU A 13 -10.81 -40.77 -19.88
C LEU A 13 -9.69 -40.44 -18.90
N ALA A 14 -8.66 -41.29 -18.77
CA ALA A 14 -7.48 -41.03 -17.94
C ALA A 14 -6.60 -39.92 -18.54
N ILE A 15 -6.50 -39.83 -19.88
CA ILE A 15 -5.79 -38.75 -20.56
C ILE A 15 -6.54 -37.42 -20.46
N LEU A 16 -7.87 -37.44 -20.48
CA LEU A 16 -8.69 -36.24 -20.29
C LEU A 16 -8.64 -35.72 -18.85
N LEU A 17 -8.62 -36.60 -17.84
CA LEU A 17 -8.46 -36.19 -16.42
C LEU A 17 -7.05 -35.66 -16.13
N THR A 18 -5.99 -36.20 -16.75
CA THR A 18 -4.61 -35.71 -16.56
C THR A 18 -4.35 -34.39 -17.29
N LEU A 19 -5.07 -34.09 -18.34
CA LEU A 19 -4.97 -32.79 -19.05
C LEU A 19 -5.75 -31.66 -18.36
N CYS A 20 -6.80 -31.96 -17.58
CA CYS A 20 -7.56 -30.96 -16.82
C CYS A 20 -6.88 -30.50 -15.53
N THR A 21 -5.94 -31.26 -14.96
CA THR A 21 -5.27 -30.89 -13.69
C THR A 21 -3.99 -30.06 -13.88
N SER A 22 -3.50 -29.88 -15.09
CA SER A 22 -2.27 -29.10 -15.35
C SER A 22 -2.50 -27.62 -15.66
N VAL A 23 -3.74 -27.15 -15.71
CA VAL A 23 -4.06 -25.81 -16.22
C VAL A 23 -4.17 -24.74 -15.13
N LEU A 24 -4.24 -25.13 -13.85
CA LEU A 24 -4.37 -24.21 -12.71
C LEU A 24 -3.20 -24.27 -11.73
N ALA A 25 -2.10 -24.94 -12.05
CA ALA A 25 -1.02 -25.13 -11.11
C ALA A 25 -0.28 -23.84 -10.79
N GLN A 26 -0.22 -23.52 -9.50
CA GLN A 26 0.68 -22.54 -8.91
C GLN A 26 2.13 -22.91 -9.22
N LEU A 27 3.02 -21.91 -9.30
CA LEU A 27 4.45 -22.15 -9.45
C LEU A 27 5.02 -22.90 -8.24
N PRO A 28 5.91 -23.90 -8.45
CA PRO A 28 6.55 -24.60 -7.34
C PRO A 28 7.43 -23.64 -6.55
N LEU A 29 7.25 -23.63 -5.23
CA LEU A 29 8.07 -22.82 -4.33
C LEU A 29 9.53 -23.32 -4.29
N PRO A 30 10.51 -22.43 -4.14
CA PRO A 30 11.92 -22.78 -4.05
C PRO A 30 12.24 -23.73 -2.87
N SER A 31 13.19 -24.62 -3.08
CA SER A 31 13.74 -25.47 -2.03
C SER A 31 15.29 -25.37 -2.02
N PRO A 32 15.93 -24.95 -0.91
CA PRO A 32 15.31 -24.55 0.35
C PRO A 32 14.48 -23.26 0.21
N PRO A 33 13.49 -23.03 1.09
CA PRO A 33 12.69 -21.80 1.06
C PRO A 33 13.54 -20.58 1.42
N PHE A 34 13.21 -19.44 0.83
CA PHE A 34 13.73 -18.15 1.32
C PHE A 34 13.20 -17.89 2.73
N LEU A 35 14.09 -17.54 3.64
CA LEU A 35 13.75 -17.04 4.98
C LEU A 35 14.42 -15.69 5.18
N PRO A 36 13.74 -14.72 5.80
CA PRO A 36 14.36 -13.46 6.17
C PRO A 36 15.60 -13.71 7.03
N PRO A 37 16.76 -13.11 6.70
CA PRO A 37 17.91 -13.17 7.57
C PRO A 37 17.65 -12.34 8.85
N ASP A 38 18.34 -12.69 9.94
CA ASP A 38 18.35 -11.87 11.15
C ASP A 38 18.74 -10.42 10.82
N SER A 39 18.13 -9.46 11.51
CA SER A 39 18.32 -8.03 11.23
C SER A 39 19.78 -7.57 11.28
N SER A 40 20.60 -8.18 12.13
CA SER A 40 22.02 -7.85 12.25
C SER A 40 22.85 -8.41 11.08
N SER A 41 22.50 -9.59 10.57
CA SER A 41 23.19 -10.23 9.44
C SER A 41 22.67 -9.71 8.09
N GLY A 42 21.37 -9.48 7.96
CA GLY A 42 20.72 -8.96 6.75
C GLY A 42 21.08 -7.50 6.42
N ALA A 43 21.62 -6.77 7.39
CA ALA A 43 22.05 -5.38 7.21
C ALA A 43 23.53 -5.23 6.81
N GLN A 44 24.26 -6.32 6.59
CA GLN A 44 25.66 -6.21 6.21
C GLN A 44 25.80 -5.79 4.74
N PRO A 45 26.75 -4.88 4.42
CA PRO A 45 27.03 -4.55 3.04
C PRO A 45 27.39 -5.77 2.21
N SER A 46 26.91 -5.85 0.98
CA SER A 46 27.32 -6.88 0.03
C SER A 46 28.62 -6.49 -0.67
N SER A 47 29.22 -7.40 -1.40
CA SER A 47 30.40 -7.12 -2.22
C SER A 47 30.05 -6.38 -3.54
N GLY A 48 28.81 -5.92 -3.68
CA GLY A 48 28.26 -5.51 -4.95
C GLY A 48 27.87 -6.71 -5.80
N GLY A 49 27.40 -6.46 -7.02
CA GLY A 49 27.01 -7.52 -7.94
C GLY A 49 25.66 -7.22 -8.62
N TYR A 50 25.32 -8.05 -9.61
CA TYR A 50 24.05 -7.94 -10.32
C TYR A 50 23.42 -9.34 -10.48
N PRO A 51 22.18 -9.54 -10.02
CA PRO A 51 21.42 -8.59 -9.21
C PRO A 51 22.08 -8.34 -7.84
N ASN A 52 21.86 -7.14 -7.27
CA ASN A 52 22.41 -6.83 -5.94
C ASN A 52 21.72 -7.68 -4.86
N GLN A 53 22.52 -8.35 -4.03
CA GLN A 53 22.01 -9.31 -3.04
C GLN A 53 21.13 -8.66 -1.97
N GLN A 54 21.42 -7.43 -1.55
CA GLN A 54 20.64 -6.77 -0.51
C GLN A 54 19.27 -6.34 -1.01
N TRP A 55 19.16 -5.91 -2.27
CA TRP A 55 17.86 -5.62 -2.89
C TRP A 55 17.04 -6.91 -3.10
N THR A 56 17.67 -8.02 -3.49
CA THR A 56 16.96 -9.31 -3.61
C THR A 56 16.48 -9.84 -2.25
N THR A 57 17.26 -9.66 -1.20
CA THR A 57 16.88 -10.00 0.18
C THR A 57 15.72 -9.15 0.66
N LEU A 58 15.76 -7.82 0.40
CA LEU A 58 14.67 -6.91 0.75
C LEU A 58 13.37 -7.31 0.06
N LEU A 59 13.42 -7.62 -1.24
CA LEU A 59 12.24 -8.07 -2.00
C LEU A 59 11.64 -9.34 -1.39
N GLY A 60 12.48 -10.30 -0.99
CA GLY A 60 12.03 -11.51 -0.31
C GLY A 60 11.39 -11.25 1.05
N ASN A 61 11.95 -10.31 1.84
CA ASN A 61 11.38 -9.89 3.13
C ASN A 61 9.99 -9.25 2.94
N LEU A 62 9.84 -8.37 1.94
CA LEU A 62 8.56 -7.72 1.65
C LEU A 62 7.47 -8.74 1.26
N LEU A 63 7.80 -9.79 0.52
CA LEU A 63 6.87 -10.87 0.21
C LEU A 63 6.54 -11.74 1.43
N TYR A 64 7.51 -11.94 2.34
CA TYR A 64 7.30 -12.70 3.57
C TYR A 64 6.26 -12.06 4.49
N PHE A 65 6.13 -10.73 4.50
CA PHE A 65 5.09 -10.01 5.23
C PHE A 65 3.68 -10.49 4.85
N TYR A 66 3.40 -10.66 3.55
CA TYR A 66 2.08 -11.13 3.12
C TYR A 66 1.73 -12.52 3.63
N GLU A 67 2.71 -13.41 3.78
CA GLU A 67 2.44 -14.71 4.42
C GLU A 67 2.08 -14.57 5.90
N ALA A 68 2.63 -13.58 6.58
CA ALA A 68 2.25 -13.29 7.95
C ALA A 68 0.81 -12.74 8.07
N GLN A 69 0.28 -12.09 7.03
CA GLN A 69 -1.08 -11.55 6.99
C GLN A 69 -2.15 -12.56 6.53
N ARG A 70 -1.79 -13.79 6.17
CA ARG A 70 -2.75 -14.79 5.69
C ARG A 70 -3.80 -15.14 6.73
N SER A 71 -5.05 -15.27 6.27
CA SER A 71 -6.20 -15.85 6.98
C SER A 71 -6.54 -17.21 6.38
N GLY A 72 -7.34 -18.01 7.06
CA GLY A 72 -7.80 -19.31 6.59
C GLY A 72 -6.89 -20.46 7.00
N GLU A 73 -7.03 -21.59 6.30
CA GLU A 73 -6.19 -22.77 6.49
C GLU A 73 -4.82 -22.54 5.84
N LEU A 74 -3.78 -22.47 6.66
CA LEU A 74 -2.42 -22.22 6.18
C LEU A 74 -1.84 -23.49 5.54
N PRO A 75 -1.20 -23.37 4.36
CA PRO A 75 -0.53 -24.49 3.71
C PRO A 75 0.69 -24.94 4.51
N SER A 76 1.10 -26.20 4.35
CA SER A 76 2.32 -26.74 4.97
C SER A 76 3.60 -26.02 4.52
N SER A 77 3.54 -25.30 3.41
CA SER A 77 4.61 -24.45 2.87
C SER A 77 4.69 -23.06 3.50
N ASN A 78 3.75 -22.70 4.40
CA ASN A 78 3.78 -21.39 5.06
C ASN A 78 5.07 -21.22 5.87
N ARG A 79 5.83 -20.17 5.58
CA ARG A 79 7.17 -19.95 6.13
C ARG A 79 7.18 -19.24 7.49
N VAL A 80 6.04 -18.69 7.93
CA VAL A 80 5.93 -17.93 9.18
C VAL A 80 5.57 -18.86 10.33
N PRO A 81 6.54 -19.28 11.17
CA PRO A 81 6.35 -20.42 12.08
C PRO A 81 5.43 -20.14 13.27
N TRP A 82 5.17 -18.88 13.57
CA TRP A 82 4.30 -18.46 14.68
C TRP A 82 2.84 -18.26 14.27
N ARG A 83 2.53 -18.33 12.95
CA ARG A 83 1.17 -18.25 12.44
C ARG A 83 0.45 -19.59 12.48
N ASN A 84 -0.87 -19.53 12.59
CA ASN A 84 -1.76 -20.70 12.62
C ASN A 84 -2.93 -20.50 11.65
N SER A 85 -3.59 -21.61 11.29
CA SER A 85 -4.88 -21.54 10.60
C SER A 85 -5.90 -20.83 11.49
N SER A 86 -6.67 -19.89 10.91
CA SER A 86 -7.56 -19.00 11.66
C SER A 86 -8.71 -18.50 10.80
N ALA A 87 -9.79 -18.03 11.41
CA ALA A 87 -10.97 -17.52 10.73
C ALA A 87 -11.52 -18.49 9.65
N LEU A 88 -11.60 -19.77 10.00
CA LEU A 88 -12.03 -20.85 9.08
C LEU A 88 -13.52 -20.80 8.76
N ASP A 89 -14.31 -20.16 9.65
CA ASP A 89 -15.77 -20.05 9.54
C ASP A 89 -16.22 -18.70 8.95
N ASP A 90 -15.30 -17.90 8.38
CA ASP A 90 -15.66 -16.65 7.73
C ASP A 90 -16.66 -16.88 6.60
N GLY A 91 -17.79 -16.16 6.63
CA GLY A 91 -18.89 -16.27 5.66
C GLY A 91 -20.00 -17.25 6.03
N ILE A 92 -19.89 -17.96 7.16
CA ILE A 92 -20.90 -18.94 7.59
C ILE A 92 -22.29 -18.30 7.80
N ASP A 93 -22.32 -17.06 8.26
CA ASP A 93 -23.54 -16.27 8.46
C ASP A 93 -24.28 -15.93 7.16
N ALA A 94 -23.57 -15.88 6.05
CA ALA A 94 -24.10 -15.66 4.70
C ALA A 94 -24.16 -16.95 3.85
N HIS A 95 -23.87 -18.12 4.43
CA HIS A 95 -23.83 -19.42 3.74
C HIS A 95 -22.85 -19.44 2.55
N ILE A 96 -21.72 -18.77 2.69
CA ILE A 96 -20.63 -18.72 1.71
C ILE A 96 -19.30 -19.02 2.39
N ASP A 97 -18.34 -19.57 1.63
CA ASP A 97 -16.95 -19.72 2.09
C ASP A 97 -16.14 -18.45 1.80
N LEU A 98 -15.84 -17.68 2.85
CA LEU A 98 -14.91 -16.55 2.81
C LEU A 98 -13.65 -16.81 3.65
N SER A 99 -13.37 -18.07 3.97
CA SER A 99 -12.08 -18.46 4.55
C SER A 99 -10.94 -18.20 3.58
N GLY A 100 -9.74 -17.92 4.07
CA GLY A 100 -8.59 -17.52 3.24
C GLY A 100 -8.47 -16.00 3.08
N GLY A 101 -7.71 -15.56 2.10
CA GLY A 101 -7.37 -14.14 1.93
C GLY A 101 -6.44 -13.61 3.01
N TYR A 102 -6.46 -12.30 3.18
CA TYR A 102 -5.56 -11.61 4.08
C TYR A 102 -6.32 -10.82 5.14
N TYR A 103 -5.79 -10.77 6.35
CA TYR A 103 -6.09 -9.68 7.27
C TYR A 103 -5.46 -8.41 6.71
N ASP A 104 -6.19 -7.30 6.79
CA ASP A 104 -5.83 -6.07 6.09
C ASP A 104 -4.63 -5.37 6.71
N ALA A 105 -4.65 -5.17 8.02
CA ALA A 105 -3.69 -4.35 8.74
C ALA A 105 -3.21 -5.01 10.06
N GLY A 106 -3.16 -4.25 11.14
CA GLY A 106 -2.73 -4.74 12.45
C GLY A 106 -3.77 -5.55 13.23
N ASP A 107 -5.02 -5.53 12.79
CA ASP A 107 -6.15 -6.27 13.33
C ASP A 107 -6.51 -7.51 12.48
N TYR A 108 -7.75 -7.98 12.58
CA TYR A 108 -8.21 -9.21 11.91
C TYR A 108 -9.35 -8.97 10.90
N SER A 109 -9.64 -7.71 10.55
CA SER A 109 -10.60 -7.40 9.50
C SER A 109 -10.10 -7.82 8.12
N LYS A 110 -11.02 -8.09 7.18
CA LYS A 110 -10.71 -8.31 5.76
C LYS A 110 -11.49 -7.32 4.94
N ASP A 111 -10.78 -6.39 4.34
CA ASP A 111 -11.33 -5.25 3.61
C ASP A 111 -11.03 -5.37 2.12
N THR A 112 -12.08 -5.59 1.32
CA THR A 112 -11.93 -5.82 -0.13
C THR A 112 -11.44 -4.60 -0.88
N PHE A 113 -11.78 -3.39 -0.44
CA PHE A 113 -11.43 -2.16 -1.14
C PHE A 113 -9.92 -1.88 -1.13
N PRO A 114 -9.22 -1.82 0.03
CA PRO A 114 -7.76 -1.70 0.07
C PRO A 114 -7.02 -2.94 -0.49
N LEU A 115 -7.57 -4.16 -0.29
CA LEU A 115 -7.00 -5.36 -0.90
C LEU A 115 -7.01 -5.26 -2.44
N SER A 116 -8.09 -4.74 -3.03
CA SER A 116 -8.19 -4.54 -4.48
C SER A 116 -7.12 -3.56 -4.99
N PHE A 117 -6.88 -2.46 -4.29
CA PHE A 117 -5.80 -1.54 -4.59
C PHE A 117 -4.42 -2.22 -4.50
N THR A 118 -4.20 -2.99 -3.44
CA THR A 118 -2.96 -3.75 -3.22
C THR A 118 -2.66 -4.69 -4.38
N LEU A 119 -3.62 -5.54 -4.75
CA LEU A 119 -3.47 -6.51 -5.85
C LEU A 119 -3.27 -5.82 -7.20
N MET A 120 -4.06 -4.78 -7.48
CA MET A 120 -3.91 -3.95 -8.68
C MET A 120 -2.51 -3.35 -8.78
N SER A 121 -2.03 -2.71 -7.71
CA SER A 121 -0.74 -2.02 -7.66
C SER A 121 0.42 -3.00 -7.86
N ILE A 122 0.38 -4.15 -7.18
CA ILE A 122 1.42 -5.18 -7.28
C ILE A 122 1.41 -5.83 -8.67
N CYS A 123 0.24 -6.19 -9.21
CA CYS A 123 0.15 -6.76 -10.55
C CYS A 123 0.63 -5.79 -11.63
N TRP A 124 0.27 -4.51 -11.52
CA TRP A 124 0.80 -3.46 -12.40
C TRP A 124 2.32 -3.33 -12.25
N GLY A 125 2.85 -3.35 -10.99
CA GLY A 125 4.30 -3.33 -10.74
C GLY A 125 5.05 -4.54 -11.28
N ALA A 126 4.49 -5.73 -11.12
CA ALA A 126 5.05 -6.97 -11.62
C ALA A 126 4.95 -7.11 -13.15
N ASN A 127 4.07 -6.34 -13.78
CA ASN A 127 4.04 -6.18 -15.23
C ASN A 127 5.17 -5.30 -15.73
N ASP A 128 5.43 -4.18 -15.05
CA ASP A 128 6.48 -3.23 -15.45
C ASP A 128 7.89 -3.71 -15.07
N PHE A 129 8.06 -4.26 -13.86
CA PHE A 129 9.37 -4.61 -13.27
C PHE A 129 9.48 -6.09 -12.88
N GLY A 130 8.67 -6.93 -13.47
CA GLY A 130 8.54 -8.35 -13.09
C GLY A 130 9.82 -9.15 -13.21
N LYS A 131 10.70 -8.82 -14.17
CA LYS A 131 12.03 -9.42 -14.27
C LYS A 131 12.86 -9.25 -12.99
N GLY A 132 12.58 -8.26 -12.15
CA GLY A 132 13.22 -8.10 -10.84
C GLY A 132 12.90 -9.27 -9.91
N TYR A 133 11.65 -9.74 -9.91
CA TYR A 133 11.25 -10.94 -9.15
C TYR A 133 11.94 -12.20 -9.70
N ASP A 134 12.06 -12.34 -11.02
CA ASP A 134 12.75 -13.47 -11.65
C ASP A 134 14.23 -13.52 -11.25
N LEU A 135 14.92 -12.37 -11.32
CA LEU A 135 16.33 -12.25 -10.96
C LEU A 135 16.57 -12.50 -9.45
N ALA A 136 15.63 -12.10 -8.62
CA ALA A 136 15.69 -12.33 -7.17
C ALA A 136 15.27 -13.76 -6.76
N ASN A 137 14.84 -14.60 -7.70
CA ASN A 137 14.25 -15.92 -7.42
C ASN A 137 13.03 -15.86 -6.48
N GLN A 138 12.21 -14.80 -6.64
CA GLN A 138 11.02 -14.52 -5.82
C GLN A 138 9.71 -14.66 -6.60
N THR A 139 9.76 -15.04 -7.87
CA THR A 139 8.57 -15.13 -8.74
C THR A 139 7.54 -16.14 -8.23
N ALA A 140 7.98 -17.28 -7.70
CA ALA A 140 7.05 -18.27 -7.14
C ALA A 140 6.36 -17.77 -5.86
N TYR A 141 7.03 -16.98 -5.05
CA TYR A 141 6.42 -16.35 -3.86
C TYR A 141 5.48 -15.19 -4.25
N LEU A 142 5.78 -14.49 -5.35
CA LEU A 142 4.84 -13.52 -5.92
C LEU A 142 3.56 -14.22 -6.40
N ASP A 143 3.67 -15.35 -7.11
CA ASP A 143 2.53 -16.15 -7.56
C ASP A 143 1.69 -16.64 -6.37
N ASP A 144 2.35 -17.17 -5.34
CA ASP A 144 1.71 -17.67 -4.13
C ASP A 144 0.95 -16.55 -3.38
N MET A 145 1.57 -15.38 -3.26
CA MET A 145 0.94 -14.22 -2.64
C MET A 145 -0.24 -13.69 -3.45
N LEU A 146 -0.09 -13.52 -4.77
CA LEU A 146 -1.15 -13.02 -5.63
C LEU A 146 -2.36 -13.96 -5.65
N ARG A 147 -2.11 -15.27 -5.78
CA ARG A 147 -3.19 -16.27 -5.77
C ARG A 147 -3.94 -16.30 -4.45
N TRP A 148 -3.25 -16.19 -3.32
CA TRP A 148 -3.90 -16.17 -2.00
C TRP A 148 -4.94 -15.05 -1.89
N GLY A 149 -4.62 -13.86 -2.39
CA GLY A 149 -5.55 -12.73 -2.42
C GLY A 149 -6.60 -12.83 -3.52
N LEU A 150 -6.19 -13.18 -4.75
CA LEU A 150 -7.10 -13.25 -5.90
C LEU A 150 -8.12 -14.39 -5.78
N ASP A 151 -7.71 -15.56 -5.32
CA ASP A 151 -8.62 -16.71 -5.14
C ASP A 151 -9.66 -16.42 -4.03
N TRP A 152 -9.26 -15.67 -2.99
CA TRP A 152 -10.21 -15.18 -2.00
C TRP A 152 -11.15 -14.12 -2.60
N LEU A 153 -10.65 -13.19 -3.40
CA LEU A 153 -11.47 -12.18 -4.07
C LEU A 153 -12.47 -12.81 -5.06
N ILE A 154 -12.11 -13.94 -5.70
CA ILE A 154 -13.01 -14.76 -6.50
C ILE A 154 -14.15 -15.32 -5.62
N LYS A 155 -13.85 -15.85 -4.43
CA LYS A 155 -14.88 -16.30 -3.47
C LYS A 155 -15.78 -15.13 -3.03
N ALA A 156 -15.22 -13.95 -2.83
CA ALA A 156 -15.96 -12.75 -2.46
C ALA A 156 -16.88 -12.21 -3.59
N HIS A 157 -16.69 -12.66 -4.83
CA HIS A 157 -17.51 -12.35 -6.00
C HIS A 157 -18.23 -13.61 -6.56
N PRO A 158 -19.27 -14.11 -5.87
CA PRO A 158 -19.91 -15.39 -6.18
C PRO A 158 -20.83 -15.37 -7.40
N ASN A 159 -21.24 -14.20 -7.86
CA ASN A 159 -22.06 -13.99 -9.06
C ASN A 159 -21.89 -12.57 -9.60
N ASP A 160 -22.42 -12.30 -10.80
CA ASP A 160 -22.18 -11.09 -11.61
C ASP A 160 -22.49 -9.77 -10.89
N THR A 161 -23.31 -9.76 -9.85
CA THR A 161 -23.80 -8.54 -9.18
C THR A 161 -23.68 -8.57 -7.66
N THR A 162 -22.84 -9.43 -7.11
CA THR A 162 -22.60 -9.51 -5.67
C THR A 162 -21.10 -9.46 -5.38
N LEU A 163 -20.69 -8.59 -4.47
CA LEU A 163 -19.32 -8.55 -3.95
C LEU A 163 -19.36 -8.40 -2.43
N TYR A 164 -18.73 -9.33 -1.71
CA TYR A 164 -18.49 -9.18 -0.28
C TYR A 164 -17.34 -8.19 -0.07
N VAL A 165 -17.60 -7.12 0.69
CA VAL A 165 -16.68 -5.98 0.82
C VAL A 165 -15.98 -5.90 2.17
N LEU A 166 -16.50 -6.60 3.19
CA LEU A 166 -15.94 -6.59 4.53
C LEU A 166 -16.26 -7.90 5.25
N VAL A 167 -15.27 -8.46 5.95
CA VAL A 167 -15.42 -9.52 6.94
C VAL A 167 -14.93 -9.00 8.28
N ALA A 168 -15.78 -9.04 9.30
CA ALA A 168 -15.65 -8.37 10.59
C ALA A 168 -15.55 -6.84 10.46
N SER A 169 -16.01 -6.10 11.42
CA SER A 169 -15.90 -4.65 11.44
C SER A 169 -15.37 -4.18 12.79
N LYS A 170 -14.88 -2.95 12.87
CA LYS A 170 -14.40 -2.34 14.12
C LYS A 170 -15.47 -2.30 15.22
N ASP A 171 -16.74 -2.38 14.86
CA ASP A 171 -17.87 -2.38 15.80
C ASP A 171 -18.17 -3.78 16.37
N THR A 172 -17.45 -4.81 15.93
CA THR A 172 -17.60 -6.18 16.41
C THR A 172 -16.59 -6.51 17.50
N ALA A 173 -16.72 -7.72 18.10
CA ALA A 173 -15.75 -8.20 19.09
C ALA A 173 -14.30 -8.24 18.55
N ASP A 174 -14.15 -8.36 17.25
CA ASP A 174 -12.86 -8.32 16.56
C ASP A 174 -12.17 -6.97 16.68
N GLY A 175 -12.88 -5.87 16.54
CA GLY A 175 -12.35 -4.51 16.65
C GLY A 175 -11.87 -4.13 18.06
N THR A 176 -12.19 -4.95 19.07
CA THR A 176 -11.71 -4.79 20.45
C THR A 176 -10.75 -5.89 20.88
N TYR A 177 -10.43 -6.83 19.97
CA TYR A 177 -9.56 -7.95 20.25
C TYR A 177 -8.09 -7.63 19.97
N TRP A 178 -7.25 -7.88 20.97
CA TRP A 178 -5.81 -7.80 20.86
C TRP A 178 -5.19 -9.09 21.36
N GLY A 179 -4.88 -10.00 20.44
CA GLY A 179 -4.40 -11.33 20.77
C GLY A 179 -3.92 -12.08 19.53
N GLY A 180 -3.45 -13.32 19.72
CA GLY A 180 -2.98 -14.17 18.62
C GLY A 180 -4.12 -14.75 17.79
N ASP A 181 -3.80 -15.23 16.61
CA ASP A 181 -4.74 -15.74 15.59
C ASP A 181 -5.54 -16.99 15.98
N ARG A 182 -5.16 -17.70 17.05
CA ARG A 182 -5.86 -18.91 17.54
C ARG A 182 -7.16 -18.63 18.27
N SER A 183 -7.38 -17.40 18.72
CA SER A 183 -8.48 -17.05 19.61
C SER A 183 -9.25 -15.83 19.14
N ILE A 184 -9.24 -15.57 17.84
CA ILE A 184 -10.02 -14.48 17.24
C ILE A 184 -11.50 -14.70 17.61
N PRO A 185 -12.18 -13.69 18.18
CA PRO A 185 -13.55 -13.85 18.65
C PRO A 185 -14.54 -14.01 17.48
N SER A 186 -15.64 -14.70 17.78
CA SER A 186 -16.78 -14.89 16.88
C SER A 186 -18.01 -14.21 17.52
N PRO A 187 -19.02 -13.75 16.76
CA PRO A 187 -19.13 -13.86 15.30
C PRO A 187 -18.29 -12.87 14.52
N ARG A 188 -17.93 -13.22 13.29
CA ARG A 188 -17.27 -12.37 12.30
C ARG A 188 -18.22 -12.11 11.14
N PRO A 189 -19.13 -11.14 11.26
CA PRO A 189 -20.17 -10.89 10.28
C PRO A 189 -19.57 -10.44 8.95
N VAL A 190 -20.25 -10.81 7.83
CA VAL A 190 -19.85 -10.43 6.49
C VAL A 190 -20.84 -9.46 5.87
N TYR A 191 -20.31 -8.55 5.04
CA TYR A 191 -21.08 -7.48 4.43
C TYR A 191 -20.84 -7.46 2.92
N GLN A 192 -21.93 -7.26 2.14
CA GLN A 192 -21.87 -7.28 0.69
C GLN A 192 -22.57 -6.09 0.05
N ILE A 193 -22.13 -5.73 -1.14
CA ILE A 193 -22.86 -4.91 -2.09
C ILE A 193 -23.53 -5.81 -3.13
N ASN A 194 -24.64 -5.35 -3.69
CA ASN A 194 -25.40 -6.07 -4.71
C ASN A 194 -26.13 -5.09 -5.65
N ASP A 195 -26.86 -5.62 -6.63
CA ASP A 195 -27.51 -4.82 -7.66
C ASP A 195 -28.47 -3.72 -7.13
N SER A 196 -29.20 -3.98 -6.06
CA SER A 196 -30.09 -3.00 -5.41
C SER A 196 -29.38 -2.10 -4.38
N GLN A 197 -28.27 -2.58 -3.81
CA GLN A 197 -27.44 -1.90 -2.83
C GLN A 197 -25.99 -1.85 -3.36
N PRO A 198 -25.71 -1.06 -4.42
CA PRO A 198 -24.42 -1.09 -5.09
C PRO A 198 -23.32 -0.33 -4.31
N GLY A 199 -22.07 -0.61 -4.67
CA GLY A 199 -20.87 0.12 -4.31
C GLY A 199 -19.99 0.20 -5.54
N THR A 200 -20.17 1.27 -6.32
CA THR A 200 -19.53 1.45 -7.62
C THR A 200 -18.01 1.47 -7.51
N ASP A 201 -17.48 2.12 -6.47
CA ASP A 201 -16.07 2.21 -6.11
C ASP A 201 -15.46 0.83 -5.83
N ALA A 202 -16.04 0.07 -4.89
CA ALA A 202 -15.53 -1.24 -4.52
C ALA A 202 -15.62 -2.25 -5.68
N ALA A 203 -16.72 -2.24 -6.44
CA ALA A 203 -16.89 -3.12 -7.60
C ALA A 203 -15.89 -2.77 -8.73
N ALA A 204 -15.72 -1.48 -9.04
CA ALA A 204 -14.76 -1.03 -10.05
C ALA A 204 -13.30 -1.23 -9.59
N GLY A 205 -13.00 -1.00 -8.30
CA GLY A 205 -11.69 -1.28 -7.72
C GLY A 205 -11.30 -2.76 -7.83
N ALA A 206 -12.22 -3.66 -7.52
CA ALA A 206 -12.02 -5.10 -7.68
C ALA A 206 -11.89 -5.50 -9.16
N ALA A 207 -12.67 -4.88 -10.06
CA ALA A 207 -12.52 -5.06 -11.50
C ALA A 207 -11.12 -4.65 -12.00
N ALA A 208 -10.58 -3.53 -11.49
CA ALA A 208 -9.24 -3.07 -11.82
C ALA A 208 -8.17 -4.05 -11.33
N ALA A 209 -8.32 -4.61 -10.12
CA ALA A 209 -7.42 -5.62 -9.58
C ALA A 209 -7.39 -6.88 -10.46
N PHE A 210 -8.54 -7.44 -10.76
CA PHE A 210 -8.65 -8.60 -11.62
C PHE A 210 -8.11 -8.36 -13.03
N ALA A 211 -8.39 -7.20 -13.63
CA ALA A 211 -7.91 -6.87 -14.98
C ALA A 211 -6.39 -6.66 -15.01
N ALA A 212 -5.81 -5.95 -14.03
CA ALA A 212 -4.37 -5.76 -13.92
C ALA A 212 -3.63 -7.11 -13.75
N CYS A 213 -4.15 -7.98 -12.88
CA CYS A 213 -3.58 -9.30 -12.67
C CYS A 213 -3.81 -10.25 -13.86
N SER A 214 -4.95 -10.15 -14.55
CA SER A 214 -5.15 -10.86 -15.82
C SER A 214 -4.08 -10.48 -16.86
N ASN A 215 -3.72 -9.20 -16.95
CA ASN A 215 -2.64 -8.76 -17.85
C ASN A 215 -1.30 -9.39 -17.47
N LEU A 216 -0.97 -9.46 -16.19
CA LEU A 216 0.25 -10.09 -15.69
C LEU A 216 0.29 -11.59 -16.03
N TYR A 217 -0.78 -12.34 -15.72
CA TYR A 217 -0.85 -13.78 -15.99
C TYR A 217 -0.97 -14.12 -17.48
N ALA A 218 -1.32 -13.15 -18.33
CA ALA A 218 -1.30 -13.32 -19.79
C ALA A 218 0.03 -12.90 -20.42
N ASP A 219 1.01 -12.44 -19.64
CA ASP A 219 2.28 -11.91 -20.13
C ASP A 219 2.09 -10.74 -21.12
N ARG A 220 1.09 -9.86 -20.86
CA ARG A 220 0.79 -8.70 -21.70
C ARG A 220 1.67 -7.52 -21.31
N ALA A 221 2.88 -7.45 -21.86
CA ALA A 221 3.76 -6.30 -21.65
C ALA A 221 3.16 -5.04 -22.30
N LEU A 222 3.33 -3.88 -21.64
CA LEU A 222 3.22 -2.58 -22.29
C LEU A 222 4.59 -2.22 -22.84
N ASP A 223 4.71 -2.00 -24.14
CA ASP A 223 5.98 -1.66 -24.80
C ASP A 223 6.34 -0.20 -24.51
N ASN A 224 6.91 0.05 -23.34
CA ASN A 224 7.38 1.37 -22.91
C ASN A 224 8.92 1.49 -22.91
N GLY A 225 9.57 0.56 -23.58
CA GLY A 225 10.94 0.77 -24.16
C GLY A 225 12.12 0.56 -23.27
N THR A 226 12.15 0.17 -22.01
CA THR A 226 13.45 -0.13 -21.36
C THR A 226 13.40 -1.07 -20.16
N TYR A 227 12.30 -1.15 -19.46
CA TYR A 227 12.20 -1.95 -18.21
C TYR A 227 11.04 -2.93 -18.22
N SER A 228 10.13 -2.83 -19.18
CA SER A 228 8.92 -3.63 -19.22
C SER A 228 9.23 -5.08 -19.57
N ALA A 229 9.24 -5.89 -18.53
CA ALA A 229 9.20 -7.33 -18.68
C ALA A 229 8.35 -7.87 -17.52
N PRO A 230 7.16 -8.41 -17.82
CA PRO A 230 6.34 -9.09 -16.84
C PRO A 230 7.11 -10.20 -16.13
N ALA A 231 6.76 -10.46 -14.87
CA ALA A 231 7.26 -11.62 -14.15
C ALA A 231 6.82 -12.91 -14.87
N LYS A 232 7.64 -13.94 -14.84
CA LYS A 232 7.36 -15.23 -15.49
C LYS A 232 6.24 -16.02 -14.81
N LEU A 233 5.04 -15.45 -14.86
CA LEU A 233 3.83 -15.98 -14.23
C LEU A 233 2.78 -16.46 -15.23
N ARG A 234 3.11 -16.53 -16.52
CA ARG A 234 2.13 -16.81 -17.57
C ARG A 234 1.27 -18.04 -17.25
N ASN A 235 -0.03 -17.81 -17.19
CA ASN A 235 -1.06 -18.82 -17.02
C ASN A 235 -2.35 -18.33 -17.71
N ASP A 236 -2.53 -18.71 -18.97
CA ASP A 236 -3.61 -18.21 -19.82
C ASP A 236 -5.01 -18.57 -19.28
N SER A 237 -5.17 -19.73 -18.64
CA SER A 237 -6.44 -20.14 -18.04
C SER A 237 -6.78 -19.28 -16.83
N TYR A 238 -5.82 -19.06 -15.93
CA TYR A 238 -6.03 -18.20 -14.76
C TYR A 238 -6.28 -16.75 -15.18
N SER A 239 -5.50 -16.24 -16.14
CA SER A 239 -5.75 -14.93 -16.74
C SER A 239 -7.18 -14.79 -17.28
N SER A 240 -7.70 -15.82 -17.96
CA SER A 240 -9.08 -15.79 -18.49
C SER A 240 -10.13 -15.79 -17.39
N THR A 241 -9.91 -16.52 -16.29
CA THR A 241 -10.77 -16.49 -15.12
C THR A 241 -10.80 -15.09 -14.50
N LEU A 242 -9.64 -14.48 -14.25
CA LEU A 242 -9.54 -13.13 -13.72
C LEU A 242 -10.21 -12.10 -14.65
N LEU A 243 -10.01 -12.21 -15.96
CA LEU A 243 -10.65 -11.31 -16.92
C LEU A 243 -12.18 -11.41 -16.89
N THR A 244 -12.73 -12.61 -16.71
CA THR A 244 -14.17 -12.82 -16.58
C THR A 244 -14.72 -12.08 -15.36
N HIS A 245 -14.10 -12.24 -14.18
CA HIS A 245 -14.49 -11.52 -12.97
C HIS A 245 -14.34 -10.00 -13.15
N ALA A 246 -13.26 -9.54 -13.81
CA ALA A 246 -13.07 -8.11 -14.08
C ALA A 246 -14.20 -7.52 -14.92
N GLN A 247 -14.60 -8.21 -15.98
CA GLN A 247 -15.69 -7.77 -16.89
C GLN A 247 -17.05 -7.75 -16.18
N GLN A 248 -17.36 -8.79 -15.38
CA GLN A 248 -18.60 -8.89 -14.62
C GLN A 248 -18.69 -7.76 -13.58
N LEU A 249 -17.65 -7.56 -12.78
CA LEU A 249 -17.61 -6.49 -11.77
C LEU A 249 -17.66 -5.09 -12.39
N TYR A 250 -16.98 -4.87 -13.50
CA TYR A 250 -17.08 -3.60 -14.21
C TYR A 250 -18.49 -3.36 -14.75
N ALA A 251 -19.12 -4.36 -15.35
CA ALA A 251 -20.51 -4.28 -15.80
C ALA A 251 -21.46 -3.99 -14.60
N PHE A 252 -21.26 -4.63 -13.47
CA PHE A 252 -21.99 -4.36 -12.23
C PHE A 252 -21.79 -2.93 -11.76
N ALA A 253 -20.53 -2.45 -11.67
CA ALA A 253 -20.21 -1.08 -11.25
C ALA A 253 -20.89 -0.01 -12.13
N VAL A 254 -21.01 -0.28 -13.43
CA VAL A 254 -21.58 0.66 -14.41
C VAL A 254 -23.10 0.62 -14.43
N ASN A 255 -23.73 -0.58 -14.31
CA ASN A 255 -25.13 -0.82 -14.67
C ASN A 255 -26.03 -1.23 -13.50
N ALA A 256 -25.56 -1.23 -12.24
CA ALA A 256 -26.36 -1.61 -11.09
C ALA A 256 -27.72 -0.88 -11.06
N THR A 257 -28.83 -1.62 -10.83
CA THR A 257 -30.18 -1.06 -10.81
C THR A 257 -30.40 -0.06 -9.66
N GLY A 258 -29.65 -0.22 -8.55
CA GLY A 258 -29.60 0.74 -7.44
C GLY A 258 -28.89 2.07 -7.75
N GLY A 259 -28.38 2.22 -8.98
CA GLY A 259 -27.61 3.39 -9.42
C GLY A 259 -26.17 3.40 -8.92
N ARG A 260 -25.39 4.40 -9.30
CA ARG A 260 -23.98 4.54 -8.88
C ARG A 260 -23.89 5.20 -7.51
N LYS A 261 -23.20 4.55 -6.57
CA LYS A 261 -23.01 5.01 -5.18
C LYS A 261 -21.66 4.58 -4.67
N THR A 262 -21.13 5.29 -3.69
CA THR A 262 -20.02 4.78 -2.89
C THR A 262 -20.51 3.62 -1.99
N TYR A 263 -19.66 2.64 -1.77
CA TYR A 263 -20.04 1.39 -1.09
C TYR A 263 -20.46 1.57 0.38
N GLN A 264 -19.93 2.59 1.08
CA GLN A 264 -20.40 2.93 2.43
C GLN A 264 -21.85 3.41 2.47
N THR A 265 -22.42 3.86 1.36
CA THR A 265 -23.85 4.18 1.27
C THR A 265 -24.72 2.93 1.41
N SER A 266 -24.22 1.79 0.93
CA SER A 266 -24.90 0.50 0.98
C SER A 266 -24.45 -0.35 2.20
N VAL A 267 -23.22 -0.21 2.61
CA VAL A 267 -22.57 -0.90 3.74
C VAL A 267 -21.92 0.14 4.66
N PRO A 268 -22.67 0.77 5.57
CA PRO A 268 -22.11 1.82 6.44
C PRO A 268 -20.93 1.38 7.32
N GLN A 269 -20.82 0.08 7.61
CA GLN A 269 -19.77 -0.49 8.46
C GLN A 269 -18.36 -0.25 7.93
N VAL A 270 -18.19 -0.16 6.60
CA VAL A 270 -16.87 0.09 5.99
C VAL A 270 -16.34 1.50 6.27
N ALA A 271 -17.22 2.46 6.59
CA ALA A 271 -16.83 3.85 6.84
C ALA A 271 -15.96 4.03 8.09
N ALA A 272 -15.95 3.05 8.99
CA ALA A 272 -15.10 3.08 10.18
C ALA A 272 -13.61 2.92 9.89
N SER A 273 -13.26 2.30 8.73
CA SER A 273 -11.89 2.02 8.32
C SER A 273 -11.54 2.67 6.98
N TYR A 274 -12.38 2.44 5.96
CA TYR A 274 -12.07 2.76 4.56
C TYR A 274 -13.23 3.48 3.86
N GLN A 275 -13.57 4.69 4.32
CA GLN A 275 -14.58 5.51 3.67
C GLN A 275 -14.06 6.04 2.33
N SER A 276 -14.72 5.68 1.24
CA SER A 276 -14.39 6.16 -0.10
C SER A 276 -14.84 7.61 -0.34
N SER A 277 -13.99 8.38 -0.99
CA SER A 277 -14.29 9.78 -1.38
C SER A 277 -15.12 9.90 -2.66
N GLY A 278 -15.16 8.84 -3.49
CA GLY A 278 -15.84 8.83 -4.78
C GLY A 278 -15.79 7.47 -5.47
N TYR A 279 -16.06 7.44 -6.75
CA TYR A 279 -15.99 6.22 -7.57
C TYR A 279 -15.56 6.51 -9.03
N GLY A 280 -15.27 7.77 -9.33
CA GLY A 280 -14.98 8.19 -10.71
C GLY A 280 -13.64 7.67 -11.20
N ASP A 281 -12.65 7.66 -10.35
CA ASP A 281 -11.30 7.20 -10.64
C ASP A 281 -11.20 5.67 -10.63
N GLU A 282 -11.98 4.96 -9.79
CA GLU A 282 -12.11 3.51 -9.89
C GLU A 282 -12.71 3.07 -11.22
N LEU A 283 -13.77 3.74 -11.68
CA LEU A 283 -14.35 3.48 -13.00
C LEU A 283 -13.34 3.72 -14.12
N ALA A 284 -12.57 4.81 -14.03
CA ALA A 284 -11.58 5.15 -15.04
C ALA A 284 -10.41 4.15 -15.06
N ILE A 285 -9.86 3.78 -13.90
CA ILE A 285 -8.73 2.85 -13.86
C ILE A 285 -9.13 1.42 -14.23
N ALA A 286 -10.34 0.99 -13.87
CA ALA A 286 -10.88 -0.30 -14.29
C ALA A 286 -11.06 -0.37 -15.82
N ALA A 287 -11.64 0.68 -16.42
CA ALA A 287 -11.77 0.77 -17.86
C ALA A 287 -10.42 0.72 -18.58
N LEU A 288 -9.38 1.38 -18.03
CA LEU A 288 -8.02 1.35 -18.59
C LEU A 288 -7.39 -0.04 -18.53
N PHE A 289 -7.42 -0.72 -17.38
CA PHE A 289 -6.87 -2.08 -17.30
C PHE A 289 -7.63 -3.07 -18.16
N LEU A 290 -8.95 -2.93 -18.28
CA LEU A 290 -9.77 -3.72 -19.20
C LEU A 290 -9.48 -3.38 -20.65
N SER A 291 -9.27 -2.11 -21.00
CA SER A 291 -8.84 -1.69 -22.34
C SER A 291 -7.53 -2.37 -22.71
N TRP A 292 -6.55 -2.38 -21.81
CA TRP A 292 -5.31 -3.09 -22.00
C TRP A 292 -5.52 -4.61 -22.15
N ALA A 293 -6.34 -5.24 -21.30
CA ALA A 293 -6.59 -6.67 -21.31
C ALA A 293 -7.28 -7.15 -22.61
N THR A 294 -8.15 -6.33 -23.16
CA THR A 294 -9.01 -6.70 -24.31
C THR A 294 -8.60 -6.05 -25.65
N GLY A 295 -7.69 -5.09 -25.64
CA GLY A 295 -7.36 -4.28 -26.81
C GLY A 295 -8.48 -3.30 -27.22
N SER A 296 -9.43 -3.01 -26.33
CA SER A 296 -10.61 -2.22 -26.65
C SER A 296 -10.36 -0.71 -26.57
N ALA A 297 -10.32 -0.04 -27.73
CA ALA A 297 -10.24 1.41 -27.79
C ALA A 297 -11.46 2.11 -27.18
N SER A 298 -12.65 1.49 -27.21
CA SER A 298 -13.86 2.07 -26.61
C SER A 298 -13.76 2.17 -25.09
N LEU A 299 -13.14 1.20 -24.41
CA LEU A 299 -12.91 1.25 -22.97
C LEU A 299 -11.88 2.34 -22.59
N TYR A 300 -10.87 2.54 -23.44
CA TYR A 300 -9.93 3.66 -23.27
C TYR A 300 -10.64 5.01 -23.34
N GLN A 301 -11.49 5.21 -24.37
CA GLN A 301 -12.29 6.43 -24.52
C GLN A 301 -13.32 6.60 -23.38
N GLU A 302 -13.86 5.51 -22.85
CA GLU A 302 -14.76 5.55 -21.69
C GLU A 302 -14.01 6.02 -20.43
N ALA A 303 -12.77 5.59 -20.24
CA ALA A 303 -11.92 6.10 -19.15
C ALA A 303 -11.64 7.60 -19.30
N GLU A 304 -11.37 8.11 -20.50
CA GLU A 304 -11.23 9.55 -20.78
C GLU A 304 -12.54 10.32 -20.46
N ALA A 305 -13.69 9.72 -20.81
CA ALA A 305 -14.99 10.31 -20.50
C ALA A 305 -15.24 10.36 -18.98
N TYR A 306 -14.84 9.34 -18.21
CA TYR A 306 -14.91 9.39 -16.74
C TYR A 306 -13.98 10.44 -16.15
N TYR A 307 -12.74 10.52 -16.63
CA TYR A 307 -11.78 11.53 -16.18
C TYR A 307 -12.38 12.95 -16.32
N SER A 308 -12.98 13.24 -17.47
CA SER A 308 -13.64 14.53 -17.73
C SER A 308 -14.91 14.71 -16.91
N LYS A 309 -15.80 13.70 -16.90
CA LYS A 309 -17.11 13.75 -16.24
C LYS A 309 -17.01 13.99 -14.74
N TYR A 310 -16.06 13.31 -14.07
CA TYR A 310 -15.86 13.41 -12.63
C TYR A 310 -14.82 14.46 -12.25
N LYS A 311 -14.27 15.21 -13.23
CA LYS A 311 -13.26 16.27 -13.04
C LYS A 311 -12.05 15.79 -12.23
N LEU A 312 -11.58 14.59 -12.55
CA LEU A 312 -10.52 13.95 -11.76
C LEU A 312 -9.23 14.76 -11.72
N GLY A 313 -8.94 15.56 -12.75
CA GLY A 313 -7.80 16.48 -12.74
C GLY A 313 -7.82 17.50 -11.59
N ASP A 314 -9.00 17.90 -11.12
CA ASP A 314 -9.15 18.87 -10.03
C ASP A 314 -8.88 18.23 -8.64
N THR A 315 -8.96 16.89 -8.56
CA THR A 315 -8.75 16.10 -7.32
C THR A 315 -7.42 15.37 -7.31
N ASN A 316 -6.49 15.74 -8.18
CA ASN A 316 -5.22 15.05 -8.35
C ASN A 316 -4.27 15.36 -7.19
N ARG A 317 -4.28 14.51 -6.15
CA ARG A 317 -3.49 14.67 -4.92
C ARG A 317 -2.62 13.45 -4.63
N VAL A 318 -3.17 12.43 -3.98
CA VAL A 318 -2.46 11.20 -3.60
C VAL A 318 -2.83 10.06 -4.55
N PHE A 319 -1.99 9.04 -4.60
CA PHE A 319 -2.32 7.75 -5.17
C PHE A 319 -2.31 6.73 -4.05
N ASN A 320 -3.48 6.20 -3.71
CA ASN A 320 -3.67 5.25 -2.62
C ASN A 320 -4.96 4.42 -2.81
N TRP A 321 -5.37 3.70 -1.77
CA TRP A 321 -6.59 2.88 -1.79
C TRP A 321 -7.87 3.69 -2.08
N ASP A 322 -7.94 4.97 -1.70
CA ASP A 322 -9.10 5.84 -1.93
C ASP A 322 -9.02 6.60 -3.27
N SER A 323 -7.83 7.01 -3.71
CA SER A 323 -7.67 7.81 -4.94
C SER A 323 -6.69 7.18 -5.93
N LYS A 324 -7.13 6.99 -7.18
CA LYS A 324 -6.32 6.47 -8.29
C LYS A 324 -5.91 7.56 -9.29
N THR A 325 -6.34 8.80 -9.06
CA THR A 325 -6.22 9.90 -10.04
C THR A 325 -4.78 10.14 -10.55
N PRO A 326 -3.73 10.23 -9.71
CA PRO A 326 -2.37 10.41 -10.22
C PRO A 326 -1.87 9.24 -11.09
N GLY A 327 -2.32 8.03 -10.78
CA GLY A 327 -1.98 6.84 -11.55
C GLY A 327 -2.65 6.78 -12.92
N LEU A 328 -3.83 7.41 -13.09
CA LEU A 328 -4.56 7.41 -14.35
C LEU A 328 -3.73 7.99 -15.50
N ALA A 329 -3.12 9.17 -15.31
CA ALA A 329 -2.33 9.82 -16.35
C ALA A 329 -1.13 8.97 -16.78
N VAL A 330 -0.50 8.27 -15.82
CA VAL A 330 0.60 7.33 -16.10
C VAL A 330 0.10 6.16 -16.93
N LEU A 331 -1.01 5.53 -16.54
CA LEU A 331 -1.57 4.37 -17.24
C LEU A 331 -2.11 4.73 -18.62
N PHE A 332 -2.75 5.89 -18.77
CA PHE A 332 -3.14 6.42 -20.09
C PHE A 332 -1.94 6.54 -21.02
N CYS A 333 -0.80 7.10 -20.54
CA CYS A 333 0.41 7.18 -21.34
C CYS A 333 0.96 5.80 -21.74
N GLN A 334 1.04 4.87 -20.78
CA GLN A 334 1.56 3.53 -21.03
C GLN A 334 0.72 2.79 -22.10
N ILE A 335 -0.60 2.84 -21.99
CA ILE A 335 -1.52 2.20 -22.94
C ILE A 335 -1.44 2.88 -24.31
N ALA A 336 -1.44 4.22 -24.35
CA ALA A 336 -1.37 4.97 -25.61
C ALA A 336 -0.09 4.70 -26.41
N GLN A 337 1.03 4.38 -25.75
CA GLN A 337 2.27 3.97 -26.43
C GLN A 337 2.17 2.58 -27.06
N SER A 338 1.44 1.67 -26.42
CA SER A 338 1.31 0.28 -26.85
C SER A 338 0.26 0.09 -27.94
N PHE A 339 -0.79 0.88 -27.94
CA PHE A 339 -1.79 0.92 -29.00
C PHE A 339 -1.33 1.91 -30.07
N SER A 340 -1.07 1.40 -31.29
CA SER A 340 -0.74 2.28 -32.42
C SER A 340 -1.69 3.46 -32.54
N ALA A 341 -1.17 4.63 -32.75
CA ALA A 341 -1.68 6.00 -33.04
C ALA A 341 -3.19 6.33 -33.13
N SER A 342 -4.09 5.36 -33.05
CA SER A 342 -5.53 5.55 -33.27
C SER A 342 -6.37 5.67 -31.99
N SER A 343 -5.78 5.47 -30.81
CA SER A 343 -6.57 5.28 -29.60
C SER A 343 -6.28 6.21 -28.42
N GLY A 344 -5.39 7.17 -28.51
CA GLY A 344 -5.19 8.10 -27.40
C GLY A 344 -4.23 9.24 -27.72
N ASN A 345 -4.48 10.41 -27.15
CA ASN A 345 -3.57 11.54 -27.22
C ASN A 345 -2.45 11.39 -26.18
N PHE A 346 -1.40 10.62 -26.52
CA PHE A 346 -0.24 10.42 -25.65
C PHE A 346 0.33 11.75 -25.11
N SER A 347 0.48 12.76 -25.99
CA SER A 347 1.07 14.04 -25.60
C SER A 347 0.23 14.81 -24.57
N GLU A 348 -1.09 14.68 -24.64
CA GLU A 348 -2.00 15.29 -23.67
C GLU A 348 -1.85 14.64 -22.30
N TRP A 349 -1.91 13.32 -22.23
CA TRP A 349 -1.74 12.59 -20.97
C TRP A 349 -0.33 12.73 -20.40
N GLN A 350 0.69 12.79 -21.26
CA GLN A 350 2.05 13.12 -20.82
C GLN A 350 2.10 14.50 -20.16
N ALA A 351 1.45 15.51 -20.75
CA ALA A 351 1.41 16.84 -20.17
C ALA A 351 0.64 16.88 -18.84
N VAL A 352 -0.46 16.14 -18.71
CA VAL A 352 -1.22 16.00 -17.45
C VAL A 352 -0.33 15.37 -16.37
N ALA A 353 0.34 14.26 -16.66
CA ALA A 353 1.23 13.59 -15.72
C ALA A 353 2.40 14.51 -15.31
N GLU A 354 3.03 15.18 -16.28
CA GLU A 354 4.14 16.09 -16.01
C GLU A 354 3.72 17.30 -15.17
N THR A 355 2.54 17.85 -15.40
CA THR A 355 2.01 18.95 -14.57
C THR A 355 1.94 18.54 -13.10
N TYR A 356 1.45 17.34 -12.82
CA TYR A 356 1.40 16.81 -11.47
C TYR A 356 2.81 16.55 -10.90
N PHE A 357 3.66 15.81 -11.63
CA PHE A 357 4.98 15.44 -11.15
C PHE A 357 5.93 16.64 -11.00
N ASP A 358 5.87 17.60 -11.93
CA ASP A 358 6.64 18.85 -11.81
C ASP A 358 6.22 19.61 -10.54
N SER A 359 4.94 19.66 -10.22
CA SER A 359 4.47 20.32 -8.99
C SER A 359 4.98 19.62 -7.73
N ILE A 360 5.03 18.29 -7.69
CA ILE A 360 5.58 17.50 -6.59
C ILE A 360 7.09 17.73 -6.45
N VAL A 361 7.84 17.57 -7.55
CA VAL A 361 9.31 17.67 -7.53
C VAL A 361 9.79 19.07 -7.17
N ASN A 362 9.05 20.12 -7.58
CA ASN A 362 9.33 21.51 -7.26
C ASN A 362 8.74 21.98 -5.92
N ASN A 363 8.12 21.08 -5.13
CA ASN A 363 7.47 21.40 -3.85
C ASN A 363 6.41 22.49 -3.97
N GLN A 364 5.62 22.45 -5.05
CA GLN A 364 4.54 23.38 -5.38
C GLN A 364 3.18 22.67 -5.52
N GLY A 365 3.14 21.38 -5.23
CA GLY A 365 1.99 20.52 -5.43
C GLY A 365 1.10 20.39 -4.19
N PRO A 366 0.19 19.41 -4.22
CA PRO A 366 -0.72 19.11 -3.11
C PRO A 366 0.00 18.53 -1.89
N GLY A 367 1.22 17.98 -2.07
CA GLY A 367 2.14 17.56 -1.00
C GLY A 367 3.27 18.56 -0.82
N SER A 368 3.92 18.52 0.33
CA SER A 368 5.11 19.31 0.66
C SER A 368 6.17 18.42 1.31
N LEU A 369 7.44 18.83 1.20
CA LEU A 369 8.51 18.12 1.89
C LEU A 369 8.52 18.50 3.37
N THR A 370 8.61 17.51 4.25
CA THR A 370 8.97 17.73 5.65
C THR A 370 10.38 18.31 5.74
N LYS A 371 10.76 18.80 6.92
CA LYS A 371 12.10 19.41 7.13
C LYS A 371 13.24 18.46 6.78
N ASP A 372 13.06 17.16 6.94
CA ASP A 372 14.05 16.12 6.66
C ASP A 372 13.83 15.39 5.33
N GLY A 373 12.88 15.85 4.51
CA GLY A 373 12.77 15.47 3.10
C GLY A 373 11.74 14.42 2.74
N LEU A 374 10.84 14.01 3.66
CA LEU A 374 9.71 13.15 3.32
C LEU A 374 8.63 13.94 2.58
N LEU A 375 8.09 13.39 1.51
CA LEU A 375 6.90 13.94 0.86
C LEU A 375 5.67 13.68 1.74
N PHE A 376 5.01 14.74 2.16
CA PHE A 376 3.91 14.71 3.12
C PHE A 376 2.67 15.39 2.56
N PHE A 377 1.56 14.67 2.52
CA PHE A 377 0.25 15.18 2.11
C PHE A 377 -0.61 15.40 3.34
N GLN A 378 -0.92 16.65 3.65
CA GLN A 378 -1.74 16.98 4.81
C GLN A 378 -3.12 16.30 4.72
N GLY A 379 -3.49 15.58 5.74
CA GLY A 379 -4.65 14.71 5.80
C GLY A 379 -4.25 13.24 5.62
N ASP A 380 -3.85 12.83 4.44
CA ASP A 380 -3.49 11.44 4.13
C ASP A 380 -2.25 10.96 4.91
N SER A 381 -1.17 11.73 4.86
CA SER A 381 0.08 11.40 5.55
C SER A 381 0.00 11.49 7.08
N ASN A 382 -1.06 12.09 7.64
CA ASN A 382 -1.28 12.09 9.08
C ASN A 382 -1.71 10.72 9.62
N LEU A 383 -2.19 9.84 8.75
CA LEU A 383 -2.64 8.49 9.09
C LEU A 383 -1.56 7.44 8.77
N ALA A 384 -0.77 7.66 7.71
CA ALA A 384 0.36 6.83 7.32
C ALA A 384 1.26 7.62 6.37
N SER A 385 2.35 8.21 6.87
CA SER A 385 3.11 9.18 6.09
C SER A 385 3.92 8.59 4.95
N LEU A 386 4.36 7.33 5.07
CA LEU A 386 5.18 6.67 4.06
C LEU A 386 4.36 6.18 2.86
N ASN A 387 3.09 5.79 3.07
CA ASN A 387 2.26 5.22 1.99
C ASN A 387 2.11 6.19 0.81
N PRO A 388 1.66 7.46 0.97
CA PRO A 388 1.58 8.42 -0.13
C PRO A 388 2.93 8.74 -0.78
N ALA A 389 3.99 8.83 0.03
CA ALA A 389 5.35 9.11 -0.47
C ALA A 389 5.88 7.98 -1.36
N LEU A 390 5.74 6.72 -0.94
CA LEU A 390 6.17 5.55 -1.69
C LEU A 390 5.31 5.33 -2.95
N ASN A 391 4.00 5.52 -2.87
CA ASN A 391 3.13 5.46 -4.04
C ASN A 391 3.51 6.53 -5.08
N THR A 392 3.82 7.75 -4.64
CA THR A 392 4.30 8.81 -5.54
C THR A 392 5.66 8.44 -6.15
N ALA A 393 6.60 7.92 -5.34
CA ALA A 393 7.90 7.44 -5.84
C ALA A 393 7.74 6.33 -6.88
N MET A 394 6.85 5.39 -6.65
CA MET A 394 6.52 4.31 -7.58
C MET A 394 5.99 4.85 -8.91
N LEU A 395 5.06 5.81 -8.89
CA LEU A 395 4.53 6.44 -10.11
C LEU A 395 5.61 7.24 -10.86
N LEU A 396 6.48 7.97 -10.15
CA LEU A 396 7.60 8.71 -10.75
C LEU A 396 8.57 7.77 -11.47
N HIS A 397 8.90 6.61 -10.88
CA HIS A 397 9.73 5.61 -11.54
C HIS A 397 9.09 5.07 -12.81
N ARG A 398 7.80 4.76 -12.79
CA ARG A 398 7.04 4.30 -13.96
C ARG A 398 6.98 5.32 -15.07
N PHE A 399 6.77 6.58 -14.70
CA PHE A 399 6.60 7.65 -15.67
C PHE A 399 7.94 8.16 -16.23
N SER A 400 9.03 8.07 -15.49
CA SER A 400 10.32 8.64 -15.87
C SER A 400 10.82 8.20 -17.27
N PRO A 401 10.64 6.96 -17.75
CA PRO A 401 11.05 6.57 -19.11
C PRO A 401 10.33 7.32 -20.22
N ILE A 402 9.09 7.75 -19.95
CA ILE A 402 8.21 8.42 -20.90
C ILE A 402 8.11 9.93 -20.68
N ALA A 403 8.94 10.48 -19.81
CA ALA A 403 9.02 11.93 -19.60
C ALA A 403 9.49 12.65 -20.88
N SER A 404 8.95 13.85 -21.13
CA SER A 404 9.18 14.61 -22.37
C SER A 404 10.63 15.07 -22.56
N THR A 405 11.41 15.17 -21.49
CA THR A 405 12.82 15.59 -21.54
C THR A 405 13.71 14.76 -20.62
N THR A 406 14.99 14.63 -20.99
CA THR A 406 16.01 13.98 -20.14
C THR A 406 16.15 14.66 -18.78
N ALA A 407 15.98 15.97 -18.71
CA ALA A 407 16.04 16.74 -17.46
C ALA A 407 14.89 16.35 -16.51
N LYS A 408 13.66 16.27 -17.00
CA LYS A 408 12.51 15.81 -16.22
C LYS A 408 12.67 14.36 -15.78
N LYS A 409 13.09 13.46 -16.69
CA LYS A 409 13.40 12.08 -16.34
C LYS A 409 14.37 12.00 -15.17
N ALA A 410 15.48 12.73 -15.21
CA ALA A 410 16.48 12.74 -14.15
C ALA A 410 15.93 13.30 -12.84
N ALA A 411 15.14 14.39 -12.89
CA ALA A 411 14.53 15.00 -11.71
C ALA A 411 13.51 14.06 -11.04
N TYR A 412 12.69 13.37 -11.82
CA TYR A 412 11.71 12.42 -11.31
C TYR A 412 12.36 11.22 -10.63
N LEU A 413 13.39 10.64 -11.26
CA LEU A 413 14.17 9.54 -10.67
C LEU A 413 14.90 9.95 -9.39
N ASP A 414 15.53 11.11 -9.38
CA ASP A 414 16.22 11.63 -8.18
C ASP A 414 15.24 11.83 -7.02
N PHE A 415 14.08 12.44 -7.30
CA PHE A 415 13.07 12.64 -6.26
C PHE A 415 12.55 11.30 -5.72
N ALA A 416 12.20 10.38 -6.59
CA ALA A 416 11.72 9.05 -6.20
C ALA A 416 12.76 8.29 -5.36
N ASN A 417 14.02 8.28 -5.80
CA ASN A 417 15.11 7.64 -5.06
C ASN A 417 15.35 8.28 -3.68
N ARG A 418 15.12 9.58 -3.54
CA ARG A 418 15.18 10.23 -2.21
C ARG A 418 14.10 9.71 -1.27
N GLN A 419 12.85 9.49 -1.75
CA GLN A 419 11.78 8.92 -0.92
C GLN A 419 12.05 7.46 -0.55
N VAL A 420 12.55 6.65 -1.48
CA VAL A 420 12.98 5.27 -1.19
C VAL A 420 14.11 5.25 -0.15
N ASN A 421 15.15 6.06 -0.36
CA ASN A 421 16.27 6.15 0.59
C ASN A 421 15.84 6.67 1.97
N TYR A 422 14.87 7.60 2.02
CA TYR A 422 14.26 8.07 3.27
C TYR A 422 13.63 6.90 4.03
N THR A 423 12.79 6.11 3.35
CA THR A 423 12.16 4.92 3.91
C THR A 423 13.19 3.89 4.36
N LEU A 424 14.31 3.77 3.67
CA LEU A 424 15.40 2.86 4.00
C LEU A 424 16.42 3.43 5.01
N GLY A 425 16.07 4.51 5.71
CA GLY A 425 16.82 5.01 6.86
C GLY A 425 17.66 6.27 6.61
N LYS A 426 17.66 6.84 5.39
CA LYS A 426 18.32 8.14 5.11
C LYS A 426 17.41 9.29 5.57
N ASN A 427 17.10 9.30 6.85
CA ASN A 427 16.22 10.25 7.52
C ASN A 427 16.84 10.72 8.85
N SER A 428 16.25 11.72 9.49
CA SER A 428 16.75 12.30 10.74
C SER A 428 16.76 11.31 11.91
N MET A 429 15.93 10.27 11.87
CA MET A 429 15.83 9.24 12.91
C MET A 429 16.78 8.06 12.69
N SER A 430 17.41 7.93 11.52
CA SER A 430 18.20 6.74 11.13
C SER A 430 17.39 5.44 11.26
N VAL A 431 16.10 5.47 11.00
CA VAL A 431 15.17 4.33 11.04
C VAL A 431 14.88 3.88 9.63
N PRO A 432 15.25 2.65 9.23
CA PRO A 432 14.66 2.03 8.08
C PRO A 432 13.26 1.53 8.46
N TYR A 433 12.22 2.13 7.89
CA TYR A 433 10.82 1.93 8.26
C TYR A 433 10.23 0.60 7.75
N ILE A 434 11.06 -0.43 7.69
CA ILE A 434 10.69 -1.80 7.35
C ILE A 434 11.17 -2.71 8.48
N VAL A 435 10.25 -3.47 9.05
CA VAL A 435 10.51 -4.33 10.21
C VAL A 435 11.52 -5.43 9.89
N GLY A 436 12.50 -5.61 10.76
CA GLY A 436 13.42 -6.74 10.75
C GLY A 436 14.58 -6.68 9.74
N ILE A 437 14.75 -5.59 8.98
CA ILE A 437 15.83 -5.50 7.98
C ILE A 437 17.15 -4.93 8.53
N ASN A 438 17.12 -4.26 9.68
CA ASN A 438 18.28 -3.62 10.31
C ASN A 438 18.04 -3.51 11.82
N PRO A 439 19.07 -3.50 12.68
CA PRO A 439 18.90 -3.31 14.12
C PRO A 439 18.20 -1.99 14.53
N ASN A 440 18.12 -0.99 13.65
CA ASN A 440 17.39 0.25 13.88
C ASN A 440 15.97 0.25 13.30
N SER A 441 15.50 -0.89 12.74
CA SER A 441 14.12 -1.03 12.24
C SER A 441 13.10 -0.89 13.37
N PRO A 442 11.84 -0.52 13.07
CA PRO A 442 10.76 -0.52 14.05
C PRO A 442 10.69 -1.87 14.78
N SER A 443 10.59 -1.81 16.10
CA SER A 443 10.53 -2.98 16.97
C SER A 443 9.15 -3.21 17.59
N ASN A 444 8.23 -2.26 17.44
CA ASN A 444 6.88 -2.28 17.99
C ASN A 444 5.82 -1.99 16.91
N PRO A 445 5.75 -2.79 15.82
CA PRO A 445 4.68 -2.62 14.85
C PRO A 445 3.32 -2.82 15.50
N HIS A 446 2.33 -1.99 15.14
CA HIS A 446 0.95 -2.18 15.57
C HIS A 446 0.37 -3.39 14.83
N SER A 447 0.52 -4.56 15.44
CA SER A 447 0.02 -5.84 14.93
C SER A 447 -0.37 -6.76 16.07
N ALA A 448 -1.65 -7.04 16.20
CA ALA A 448 -2.16 -7.94 17.25
C ALA A 448 -1.52 -9.34 17.16
N MET A 449 -1.33 -9.84 15.93
CA MET A 449 -0.75 -11.15 15.68
C MET A 449 0.70 -11.28 16.11
N ALA A 450 1.52 -10.27 15.81
CA ALA A 450 2.96 -10.30 16.09
C ALA A 450 3.27 -9.92 17.53
N SER A 451 2.39 -9.16 18.18
CA SER A 451 2.64 -8.59 19.51
C SER A 451 2.82 -9.64 20.61
N GLY A 452 2.08 -10.75 20.55
CA GLY A 452 1.97 -11.72 21.64
C GLY A 452 1.12 -11.21 22.82
N GLY A 453 0.46 -10.06 22.66
CA GLY A 453 -0.47 -9.48 23.63
C GLY A 453 -1.76 -10.29 23.75
N GLN A 454 -2.57 -9.95 24.76
CA GLN A 454 -3.87 -10.58 25.01
C GLN A 454 -4.92 -9.58 25.53
N ASP A 455 -4.55 -8.32 25.68
CA ASP A 455 -5.40 -7.29 26.25
C ASP A 455 -5.17 -5.95 25.52
N ILE A 456 -6.21 -5.46 24.85
CA ILE A 456 -6.17 -4.20 24.09
C ILE A 456 -5.88 -2.99 24.99
N THR A 457 -6.17 -3.07 26.29
CA THR A 457 -5.88 -1.99 27.24
C THR A 457 -4.41 -1.94 27.66
N GLN A 458 -3.63 -2.95 27.29
CA GLN A 458 -2.22 -3.10 27.64
C GLN A 458 -1.31 -3.27 26.40
N ILE A 459 -1.71 -2.71 25.28
CA ILE A 459 -0.99 -2.85 23.98
C ILE A 459 0.51 -2.55 24.13
N ASP A 460 0.88 -1.48 24.83
CA ASP A 460 2.27 -1.02 24.96
C ASP A 460 3.07 -1.72 26.07
N THR A 461 2.42 -2.44 26.95
CA THR A 461 3.04 -2.92 28.19
C THR A 461 3.04 -4.43 28.37
N SER A 462 2.13 -5.15 27.69
CA SER A 462 1.99 -6.59 27.84
C SER A 462 1.82 -7.28 26.47
N PRO A 463 2.91 -7.90 25.95
CA PRO A 463 4.27 -7.97 26.50
C PRO A 463 5.04 -6.66 26.30
N ALA A 464 6.08 -6.44 27.12
CA ALA A 464 6.93 -5.25 27.00
C ALA A 464 7.74 -5.19 25.69
N GLN A 465 7.94 -6.33 25.05
CA GLN A 465 8.60 -6.48 23.73
C GLN A 465 7.72 -7.33 22.84
N GLU A 466 7.76 -7.07 21.53
CA GLU A 466 7.11 -7.91 20.52
C GLU A 466 7.54 -9.37 20.66
N ALA A 467 6.56 -10.27 20.62
CA ALA A 467 6.84 -11.70 20.69
C ALA A 467 7.48 -12.24 19.40
N TYR A 468 7.10 -11.64 18.26
CA TYR A 468 7.54 -12.10 16.94
C TYR A 468 7.97 -10.94 16.05
N VAL A 469 9.03 -11.13 15.30
CA VAL A 469 9.46 -10.15 14.28
C VAL A 469 8.59 -10.29 13.04
N LEU A 470 7.88 -9.22 12.70
CA LEU A 470 7.04 -9.14 11.49
C LEU A 470 7.88 -8.71 10.29
N TYR A 471 8.78 -9.59 9.86
CA TYR A 471 9.74 -9.30 8.80
C TYR A 471 9.10 -8.73 7.54
N GLY A 472 9.69 -7.67 7.02
CA GLY A 472 9.31 -7.06 5.75
C GLY A 472 8.09 -6.14 5.79
N ALA A 473 7.44 -5.97 6.95
CA ALA A 473 6.34 -5.04 7.10
C ALA A 473 6.80 -3.58 6.99
N VAL A 474 6.22 -2.81 6.09
CA VAL A 474 6.37 -1.35 6.02
C VAL A 474 5.41 -0.72 7.00
N VAL A 475 5.91 0.11 7.91
CA VAL A 475 5.09 0.80 8.91
C VAL A 475 4.57 2.14 8.40
N GLY A 476 3.57 2.71 9.07
CA GLY A 476 2.96 4.00 8.71
C GLY A 476 3.94 5.15 8.54
N GLY A 477 4.95 5.25 9.40
CA GLY A 477 6.05 6.21 9.25
C GLY A 477 6.04 7.36 10.26
N PRO A 478 6.95 8.35 10.11
CA PRO A 478 7.11 9.44 11.08
C PRO A 478 5.99 10.47 11.00
N ASP A 479 5.87 11.30 12.04
CA ASP A 479 4.99 12.48 12.02
C ASP A 479 5.48 13.58 11.05
N ASP A 480 4.71 14.67 10.90
CA ASP A 480 5.01 15.81 10.04
C ASP A 480 6.32 16.55 10.37
N ARG A 481 6.88 16.27 11.57
CA ARG A 481 8.17 16.79 12.04
C ARG A 481 9.33 15.84 11.81
N GLY A 482 9.09 14.70 11.16
CA GLY A 482 10.07 13.64 10.93
C GLY A 482 10.41 12.83 12.18
N ARG A 483 9.55 12.83 13.22
CA ARG A 483 9.77 12.10 14.48
C ARG A 483 9.06 10.75 14.42
N PHE A 484 9.74 9.73 14.89
CA PHE A 484 9.21 8.37 14.99
C PHE A 484 9.44 7.86 16.42
N PHE A 485 8.37 7.42 17.08
CA PHE A 485 8.41 7.09 18.51
C PHE A 485 8.50 5.58 18.77
N ASP A 486 8.13 4.76 17.79
CA ASP A 486 8.08 3.29 17.90
C ASP A 486 7.25 2.84 19.11
N ILE A 487 6.01 3.34 19.19
CA ILE A 487 5.02 3.02 20.21
C ILE A 487 3.95 2.14 19.57
N ARG A 488 3.69 0.96 20.11
CA ARG A 488 2.81 -0.05 19.51
C ARG A 488 1.36 0.42 19.35
N SER A 489 0.83 1.18 20.32
CA SER A 489 -0.52 1.74 20.24
C SER A 489 -0.64 2.93 19.28
N ASP A 490 0.47 3.46 18.80
CA ASP A 490 0.52 4.58 17.84
C ASP A 490 0.35 4.08 16.40
N TRP A 491 -0.87 3.66 16.07
CA TRP A 491 -1.16 3.11 14.75
C TRP A 491 -0.80 4.04 13.57
N PRO A 492 -0.90 5.40 13.64
CA PRO A 492 -0.46 6.21 12.50
C PRO A 492 1.02 6.05 12.14
N GLN A 493 1.88 5.76 13.12
CA GLN A 493 3.30 5.57 12.90
C GLN A 493 3.70 4.10 12.72
N THR A 494 3.11 3.19 13.47
CA THR A 494 3.61 1.82 13.60
C THR A 494 2.71 0.75 12.98
N GLU A 495 1.49 1.09 12.54
CA GLU A 495 0.63 0.12 11.86
C GLU A 495 1.25 -0.34 10.55
N VAL A 496 0.96 -1.58 10.23
CA VAL A 496 1.32 -2.26 9.00
C VAL A 496 0.04 -2.57 8.23
N ALA A 497 0.07 -2.48 6.91
CA ALA A 497 -1.09 -2.81 6.08
C ALA A 497 -0.65 -3.38 4.72
N LEU A 498 -1.57 -4.10 4.07
CA LEU A 498 -1.29 -4.72 2.77
C LEU A 498 -0.89 -3.67 1.72
N ASP A 499 -1.59 -2.55 1.68
CA ASP A 499 -1.36 -1.46 0.74
C ASP A 499 -0.10 -0.63 1.06
N TYR A 500 0.40 -0.66 2.32
CA TYR A 500 1.66 0.01 2.67
C TYR A 500 2.87 -0.70 2.06
N ASN A 501 2.82 -2.02 1.98
CA ASN A 501 3.88 -2.83 1.37
C ASN A 501 3.86 -2.79 -0.17
N ALA A 502 2.70 -2.59 -0.79
CA ALA A 502 2.53 -2.71 -2.24
C ALA A 502 3.46 -1.82 -3.07
N PRO A 503 3.59 -0.50 -2.81
CA PRO A 503 4.52 0.33 -3.58
C PRO A 503 5.98 -0.06 -3.35
N MET A 504 6.35 -0.50 -2.14
CA MET A 504 7.73 -0.87 -1.84
C MET A 504 8.14 -2.18 -2.53
N LEU A 505 7.20 -3.13 -2.73
CA LEU A 505 7.45 -4.32 -3.57
C LEU A 505 7.84 -3.94 -5.00
N THR A 506 7.07 -3.05 -5.63
CA THR A 506 7.37 -2.56 -6.98
C THR A 506 8.71 -1.85 -7.04
N LEU A 507 8.99 -0.97 -6.07
CA LEU A 507 10.25 -0.23 -5.97
C LEU A 507 11.45 -1.17 -5.74
N ALA A 508 11.32 -2.16 -4.86
CA ALA A 508 12.38 -3.14 -4.63
C ALA A 508 12.67 -3.98 -5.87
N ALA A 509 11.64 -4.44 -6.59
CA ALA A 509 11.80 -5.17 -7.85
C ALA A 509 12.50 -4.33 -8.92
N MET A 510 12.16 -3.04 -9.02
CA MET A 510 12.83 -2.09 -9.90
C MET A 510 14.32 -1.89 -9.53
N HIS A 511 14.63 -1.74 -8.24
CA HIS A 511 16.02 -1.62 -7.78
C HIS A 511 16.83 -2.91 -7.99
N VAL A 512 16.22 -4.09 -7.90
CA VAL A 512 16.88 -5.36 -8.31
C VAL A 512 17.30 -5.31 -9.78
N LEU A 513 16.54 -4.65 -10.65
CA LEU A 513 16.87 -4.50 -12.07
C LEU A 513 17.91 -3.43 -12.37
N ALA A 514 17.94 -2.37 -11.59
CA ALA A 514 18.68 -1.15 -11.94
C ALA A 514 19.95 -0.94 -11.13
N ASP A 515 19.97 -1.37 -9.85
CA ASP A 515 21.02 -0.97 -8.92
C ASP A 515 22.03 -2.07 -8.64
N THR A 516 23.30 -1.66 -8.71
CA THR A 516 24.45 -2.46 -8.23
C THR A 516 24.89 -2.07 -6.83
N ASN A 517 24.44 -0.91 -6.34
CA ASN A 517 24.73 -0.43 -4.98
C ASN A 517 23.73 -0.99 -3.97
N ASP A 518 24.21 -1.22 -2.77
CA ASP A 518 23.38 -1.69 -1.67
C ASP A 518 22.33 -0.64 -1.27
N PRO A 519 21.13 -1.06 -0.82
CA PRO A 519 20.14 -0.17 -0.25
C PRO A 519 20.69 0.52 1.01
N TYR A 520 20.23 1.74 1.26
CA TYR A 520 20.81 2.63 2.27
C TYR A 520 20.88 2.01 3.67
N TYR A 521 19.90 1.18 4.06
CA TYR A 521 19.87 0.58 5.41
C TYR A 521 21.11 -0.22 5.77
N THR A 522 21.85 -0.76 4.80
CA THR A 522 23.09 -1.50 5.03
C THR A 522 24.23 -0.64 5.57
N SER A 523 24.12 0.68 5.39
CA SER A 523 25.12 1.66 5.89
C SER A 523 24.85 2.12 7.33
N LEU A 524 23.71 1.78 7.90
CA LEU A 524 23.29 2.19 9.23
C LEU A 524 24.00 1.38 10.32
N LYS A 525 24.54 2.07 11.31
CA LYS A 525 25.14 1.43 12.48
C LYS A 525 24.08 1.09 13.52
N ALA A 526 24.15 -0.09 14.11
CA ALA A 526 23.28 -0.49 15.21
C ALA A 526 23.27 0.56 16.34
N GLY A 527 22.09 0.84 16.90
CA GLY A 527 21.87 1.84 17.95
C GLY A 527 21.95 3.29 17.46
N ALA A 528 21.88 3.52 16.14
CA ALA A 528 21.81 4.90 15.62
C ALA A 528 20.48 5.56 16.00
N TYR A 529 19.38 4.83 15.91
CA TYR A 529 18.06 5.30 16.32
C TYR A 529 17.97 5.61 17.81
N ASP A 530 18.52 4.77 18.68
CA ASP A 530 18.48 4.97 20.13
C ASP A 530 19.05 6.32 20.59
N LYS A 531 20.00 6.87 19.82
CA LYS A 531 20.64 8.16 20.12
C LYS A 531 19.75 9.36 19.81
N VAL A 532 18.76 9.18 18.92
CA VAL A 532 17.90 10.25 18.43
C VAL A 532 16.42 10.00 18.69
N LYS A 533 16.08 8.86 19.31
CA LYS A 533 14.70 8.50 19.64
C LYS A 533 14.04 9.63 20.42
N PRO A 534 12.90 10.18 19.96
CA PRO A 534 12.25 11.30 20.59
C PRO A 534 11.66 10.91 21.95
N GLN A 535 11.56 11.90 22.84
CA GLN A 535 10.92 11.74 24.14
C GLN A 535 9.49 12.27 24.11
N GLY A 536 8.59 11.69 24.89
CA GLY A 536 7.19 12.08 24.97
C GLY A 536 6.30 11.30 24.01
N PHE A 537 5.38 11.99 23.35
CA PHE A 537 4.39 11.39 22.46
C PHE A 537 4.41 12.04 21.07
N PRO A 538 4.01 11.32 20.02
CA PRO A 538 3.82 11.88 18.69
C PRO A 538 2.70 12.94 18.67
N CYS A 539 2.65 13.72 17.60
CA CYS A 539 1.56 14.65 17.33
C CYS A 539 0.70 14.10 16.21
N ASP A 540 -0.33 13.36 16.55
CA ASP A 540 -1.20 12.65 15.63
C ASP A 540 -2.60 12.42 16.25
N PRO A 541 -3.54 11.78 15.55
CA PRO A 541 -4.88 11.53 16.05
C PRO A 541 -4.96 10.68 17.32
N VAL A 542 -3.97 9.81 17.57
CA VAL A 542 -3.93 8.95 18.78
C VAL A 542 -3.40 9.72 19.99
N PHE A 543 -2.37 10.53 19.79
CA PHE A 543 -1.67 11.25 20.85
C PHE A 543 -1.72 12.77 20.66
N SER A 544 -2.92 13.35 20.66
CA SER A 544 -3.13 14.79 20.51
C SER A 544 -2.36 15.67 21.51
N GLN A 545 -2.00 15.12 22.69
CA GLN A 545 -1.14 15.78 23.65
C GLN A 545 0.26 16.07 23.13
N GLY A 546 0.79 15.28 22.21
CA GLY A 546 2.07 15.50 21.56
C GLY A 546 2.09 16.73 20.62
N CYS A 547 0.91 17.19 20.21
CA CYS A 547 0.76 18.38 19.37
C CYS A 547 0.87 19.69 20.19
N GLN A 548 0.68 19.60 21.48
CA GLN A 548 0.83 20.76 22.34
C GLN A 548 2.33 21.07 22.46
N GLY A 549 2.72 22.31 22.18
CA GLY A 549 4.11 22.76 22.38
C GLY A 549 4.53 22.58 23.85
N PRO A 550 5.82 22.69 24.17
CA PRO A 550 6.28 22.52 25.53
C PRO A 550 5.51 23.45 26.44
N HIS A 551 4.66 22.87 27.28
CA HIS A 551 3.98 23.63 28.32
C HIS A 551 5.04 24.21 29.25
N LEU A 552 5.17 25.53 29.27
CA LEU A 552 5.88 26.17 30.37
C LEU A 552 5.28 25.67 31.67
N SER A 553 6.09 25.15 32.56
CA SER A 553 5.64 24.79 33.89
C SER A 553 4.90 25.99 34.49
N LYS A 554 4.00 25.78 35.47
CA LYS A 554 3.34 26.91 36.15
C LYS A 554 4.37 27.96 36.63
N SER A 555 5.54 27.51 37.09
CA SER A 555 6.67 28.38 37.46
C SER A 555 7.26 29.11 36.24
N GLY A 556 7.34 28.46 35.09
CA GLY A 556 7.81 29.09 33.86
C GLY A 556 6.83 30.12 33.29
N LEU A 557 5.50 29.85 33.38
CA LEU A 557 4.46 30.81 33.03
C LEU A 557 4.48 32.05 33.96
N ILE A 558 4.65 31.83 35.26
CA ILE A 558 4.78 32.92 36.26
C ILE A 558 6.06 33.73 35.99
N ALA A 559 7.18 33.07 35.73
CA ALA A 559 8.45 33.75 35.40
C ALA A 559 8.32 34.57 34.11
N MET A 560 7.70 34.03 33.06
CA MET A 560 7.47 34.74 31.82
C MET A 560 6.52 35.94 32.00
N ALA A 561 5.44 35.79 32.76
CA ALA A 561 4.52 36.86 33.10
C ALA A 561 5.23 37.99 33.87
N LEU A 562 6.08 37.64 34.85
CA LEU A 562 6.89 38.59 35.61
C LEU A 562 7.87 39.35 34.72
N VAL A 563 8.55 38.66 33.81
CA VAL A 563 9.50 39.30 32.87
C VAL A 563 8.76 40.27 31.95
N ILE A 564 7.62 39.85 31.36
CA ILE A 564 6.79 40.71 30.50
C ILE A 564 6.30 41.96 31.28
N THR A 565 5.86 41.76 32.53
CA THR A 565 5.38 42.87 33.38
C THR A 565 6.52 43.85 33.68
N VAL A 566 7.68 43.37 34.10
CA VAL A 566 8.86 44.22 34.37
C VAL A 566 9.33 44.98 33.13
N VAL A 567 9.43 44.32 31.98
CA VAL A 567 9.80 44.97 30.71
C VAL A 567 8.75 46.03 30.35
N GLY A 568 7.45 45.72 30.47
CA GLY A 568 6.36 46.67 30.23
C GLY A 568 6.44 47.92 31.12
N LEU A 569 6.73 47.75 32.44
CA LEU A 569 6.93 48.86 33.36
C LEU A 569 8.14 49.72 33.02
N ILE A 570 9.25 49.12 32.62
CA ILE A 570 10.43 49.85 32.18
C ILE A 570 10.12 50.68 30.91
N ILE A 571 9.47 50.11 29.92
CA ILE A 571 9.07 50.82 28.68
C ILE A 571 8.13 51.99 29.03
N LEU A 572 7.14 51.77 29.91
CA LEU A 572 6.22 52.82 30.36
C LEU A 572 6.95 53.93 31.10
N GLY A 573 7.87 53.59 31.99
CA GLY A 573 8.73 54.55 32.72
C GLY A 573 9.57 55.39 31.78
N LEU A 574 10.20 54.78 30.80
CA LEU A 574 10.97 55.49 29.74
C LEU A 574 10.07 56.41 28.89
N ALA A 575 8.87 55.98 28.53
CA ALA A 575 7.92 56.79 27.78
C ALA A 575 7.46 58.01 28.58
N VAL A 576 7.10 57.83 29.84
CA VAL A 576 6.76 58.96 30.76
C VAL A 576 7.93 59.90 30.95
N TYR A 577 9.14 59.38 31.17
CA TYR A 577 10.32 60.19 31.29
C TYR A 577 10.58 61.05 30.03
N TYR A 578 10.44 60.44 28.86
CA TYR A 578 10.59 61.13 27.58
C TYR A 578 9.51 62.21 27.36
N LEU A 579 8.27 61.93 27.74
CA LEU A 579 7.14 62.87 27.69
C LEU A 579 7.38 64.09 28.59
N VAL A 580 7.90 63.89 29.83
CA VAL A 580 8.25 64.95 30.77
C VAL A 580 9.41 65.80 30.23
N LEU A 581 10.37 65.16 29.58
CA LEU A 581 11.49 65.85 28.93
C LEU A 581 11.00 66.78 27.79
N LEU A 582 10.08 66.26 26.95
CA LEU A 582 9.49 67.03 25.85
C LEU A 582 8.67 68.22 26.39
N MET A 583 7.91 68.05 27.46
CA MET A 583 7.13 69.12 28.10
C MET A 583 8.05 70.20 28.72
N ARG A 584 9.27 69.86 29.19
CA ARG A 584 10.24 70.82 29.72
C ARG A 584 11.02 71.57 28.65
N THR A 585 11.08 71.06 27.44
CA THR A 585 11.79 71.67 26.31
C THR A 585 10.90 72.38 25.32
N ALA A 586 9.56 72.38 25.56
CA ALA A 586 8.63 73.16 24.75
C ALA A 586 8.87 74.69 24.98
N PRO A 587 9.11 75.49 23.96
CA PRO A 587 9.25 76.93 24.11
C PRO A 587 7.90 77.53 24.51
N THR A 588 7.90 78.41 25.50
CA THR A 588 6.76 79.23 25.94
C THR A 588 6.37 80.24 24.88
#